data_3aa5ae7ac31f9bfcada33105dcccdcfe
#
_entry.id   3aa5ae7ac31f9bfcada33105dcccdcfe
#
_cell.length_a   1.000
_cell.length_b   1.000
_cell.length_c   1.000
_cell.angle_alpha   90.00
_cell.angle_beta   90.00
_cell.angle_gamma   90.00
#
_symmetry.space_group_name_H-M   'P 1'
#
loop_
_entity.id
_entity.type
_entity.pdbx_description
1 polymer ?
#
loop_
_entity_poly.entity_id
_entity_poly.type
_entity_poly.pdbx_seq_one_letter_code
_entity_poly.pdbx_strand_id
1 'polypeptide(L)'
;MIFFIALIAVAHAATYGLRTYGDYQVDVYVMDTCAKREKNGFKSYKFTKINETAFKCTIYKDADCKGDTKEETYNEPKDFKFDTKLPKHLLAFPKDDYSQDCSNYKNVIEYPLHLAGCKKESDIEGAESEKYIDLGGKIDHKLYKDKECKTEYKSQQVFECDVCYADSTNKNSRKALCGASSIFVAIAMIFAFLF
;
A
#
# COMPACT_ATOMS: atom_id res chain seq x y z
N MET A 1 -29.62 40.38 9.90
CA MET A 1 -29.69 39.25 8.95
C MET A 1 -28.32 38.64 8.88
N ILE A 2 -28.10 37.51 9.62
CA ILE A 2 -26.78 36.85 9.72
C ILE A 2 -26.78 35.78 8.65
N PHE A 3 -25.94 35.94 7.62
CA PHE A 3 -25.72 34.93 6.60
C PHE A 3 -24.82 33.84 7.20
N PHE A 4 -25.37 32.67 7.50
CA PHE A 4 -24.59 31.46 7.71
C PHE A 4 -24.05 30.99 6.35
N ILE A 5 -22.78 31.24 6.09
CA ILE A 5 -22.07 30.58 5.01
C ILE A 5 -21.78 29.15 5.51
N ALA A 6 -22.61 28.18 5.08
CA ALA A 6 -22.31 26.78 5.28
C ALA A 6 -21.08 26.43 4.43
N LEU A 7 -19.91 26.29 5.07
CA LEU A 7 -18.73 25.75 4.43
C LEU A 7 -19.00 24.25 4.20
N ILE A 8 -19.40 23.89 2.99
CA ILE A 8 -19.50 22.49 2.57
C ILE A 8 -18.05 22.00 2.39
N ALA A 9 -17.52 21.34 3.41
CA ALA A 9 -16.27 20.58 3.26
C ALA A 9 -16.52 19.43 2.29
N VAL A 10 -16.10 19.59 1.04
CA VAL A 10 -16.10 18.49 0.07
C VAL A 10 -14.98 17.54 0.48
N ALA A 11 -15.34 16.47 1.16
CA ALA A 11 -14.42 15.37 1.41
C ALA A 11 -14.05 14.78 0.05
N HIS A 12 -12.85 15.08 -0.43
CA HIS A 12 -12.33 14.44 -1.62
C HIS A 12 -12.04 12.98 -1.27
N ALA A 13 -12.74 12.06 -1.94
CA ALA A 13 -12.42 10.65 -1.85
C ALA A 13 -10.97 10.45 -2.31
N ALA A 14 -10.20 9.66 -1.56
CA ALA A 14 -8.83 9.34 -1.95
C ALA A 14 -8.83 8.69 -3.34
N THR A 15 -7.89 9.09 -4.18
CA THR A 15 -7.65 8.45 -5.48
C THR A 15 -6.43 7.55 -5.37
N TYR A 16 -6.55 6.34 -5.89
CA TYR A 16 -5.49 5.34 -5.91
C TYR A 16 -5.07 5.05 -7.34
N GLY A 17 -3.76 5.01 -7.59
CA GLY A 17 -3.20 4.31 -8.73
C GLY A 17 -3.08 2.83 -8.36
N LEU A 18 -3.59 1.94 -9.19
CA LEU A 18 -3.64 0.50 -8.96
C LEU A 18 -2.93 -0.22 -10.10
N ARG A 19 -1.83 -0.91 -9.81
CA ARG A 19 -1.11 -1.76 -10.75
C ARG A 19 -1.36 -3.21 -10.41
N THR A 20 -2.02 -3.93 -11.32
CA THR A 20 -2.44 -5.32 -11.10
C THR A 20 -1.40 -6.30 -11.63
N TYR A 21 -1.07 -7.30 -10.82
CA TYR A 21 -0.22 -8.44 -11.20
C TYR A 21 -1.05 -9.71 -11.13
N GLY A 22 -1.65 -10.08 -12.25
CA GLY A 22 -2.55 -11.23 -12.31
C GLY A 22 -3.70 -11.13 -11.29
N ASP A 23 -4.02 -12.27 -10.67
CA ASP A 23 -5.07 -12.39 -9.65
C ASP A 23 -4.52 -12.48 -8.21
N TYR A 24 -3.21 -12.26 -8.02
CA TYR A 24 -2.53 -12.47 -6.74
C TYR A 24 -2.05 -11.18 -6.04
N GLN A 25 -1.80 -10.07 -6.77
CA GLN A 25 -1.28 -8.84 -6.19
C GLN A 25 -1.77 -7.59 -6.93
N VAL A 26 -1.96 -6.53 -6.16
CA VAL A 26 -2.15 -5.16 -6.68
C VAL A 26 -1.23 -4.23 -5.91
N ASP A 27 -0.36 -3.50 -6.60
CA ASP A 27 0.37 -2.38 -5.99
C ASP A 27 -0.53 -1.15 -5.95
N VAL A 28 -0.53 -0.49 -4.80
CA VAL A 28 -1.32 0.71 -4.53
C VAL A 28 -0.40 1.92 -4.42
N TYR A 29 -0.77 2.98 -5.12
CA TYR A 29 -0.17 4.30 -5.02
C TYR A 29 -1.24 5.29 -4.58
N VAL A 30 -1.12 5.85 -3.36
CA VAL A 30 -2.09 6.83 -2.86
C VAL A 30 -1.76 8.19 -3.47
N MET A 31 -2.69 8.74 -4.28
CA MET A 31 -2.47 10.01 -4.96
C MET A 31 -2.62 11.20 -4.01
N ASP A 32 -1.94 12.28 -4.34
CA ASP A 32 -2.02 13.60 -3.72
C ASP A 32 -1.74 13.65 -2.21
N THR A 33 -1.17 12.57 -1.66
CA THR A 33 -0.78 12.47 -0.26
C THR A 33 0.72 12.61 -0.12
N CYS A 34 1.18 13.44 0.81
CA CYS A 34 2.59 13.61 1.14
C CYS A 34 3.04 12.53 2.13
N ALA A 35 4.12 11.82 1.81
CA ALA A 35 4.72 10.82 2.68
C ALA A 35 6.20 11.10 2.94
N LYS A 36 6.69 10.68 4.10
CA LYS A 36 8.11 10.75 4.44
C LYS A 36 8.92 9.74 3.64
N ARG A 37 10.11 10.15 3.20
CA ARG A 37 11.09 9.28 2.56
C ARG A 37 12.47 9.87 2.71
N GLU A 38 13.33 9.24 3.47
CA GLU A 38 14.73 9.66 3.57
C GLU A 38 15.61 8.87 2.61
N LYS A 39 15.86 9.43 1.43
CA LYS A 39 16.74 8.83 0.43
C LYS A 39 17.48 9.90 -0.35
N ASN A 40 18.81 9.81 -0.39
CA ASN A 40 19.67 10.70 -1.20
C ASN A 40 19.45 12.20 -0.91
N GLY A 41 19.23 12.57 0.36
CA GLY A 41 19.04 13.97 0.77
C GLY A 41 17.63 14.52 0.56
N PHE A 42 16.69 13.70 0.10
CA PHE A 42 15.27 14.02 0.02
C PHE A 42 14.52 13.43 1.23
N LYS A 43 13.49 14.13 1.72
CA LYS A 43 12.80 13.79 2.97
C LYS A 43 11.33 13.45 2.81
N SER A 44 10.73 13.74 1.65
CA SER A 44 9.34 13.39 1.37
C SER A 44 9.08 13.16 -0.10
N TYR A 45 7.94 12.57 -0.42
CA TYR A 45 7.49 12.33 -1.79
C TYR A 45 5.97 12.33 -1.89
N LYS A 46 5.46 12.54 -3.10
CA LYS A 46 4.04 12.54 -3.41
C LYS A 46 3.80 11.99 -4.82
N PHE A 47 2.76 11.18 -4.98
CA PHE A 47 2.26 10.76 -6.29
C PHE A 47 1.16 11.71 -6.76
N THR A 48 1.20 12.10 -8.02
CA THR A 48 0.19 12.98 -8.63
C THR A 48 -0.22 12.43 -9.99
N LYS A 49 -1.52 12.25 -10.21
CA LYS A 49 -2.08 11.83 -11.49
C LYS A 49 -1.79 12.89 -12.56
N ILE A 50 -1.30 12.46 -13.74
CA ILE A 50 -1.10 13.30 -14.92
C ILE A 50 -2.28 13.13 -15.87
N ASN A 51 -2.64 11.88 -16.18
CA ASN A 51 -3.75 11.50 -17.05
C ASN A 51 -4.24 10.09 -16.67
N GLU A 52 -5.09 9.47 -17.48
CA GLU A 52 -5.69 8.16 -17.13
C GLU A 52 -4.69 6.99 -17.11
N THR A 53 -3.50 7.13 -17.68
CA THR A 53 -2.49 6.08 -17.79
C THR A 53 -1.12 6.48 -17.24
N ALA A 54 -1.00 7.67 -16.66
CA ALA A 54 0.28 8.18 -16.17
C ALA A 54 0.14 8.93 -14.85
N PHE A 55 1.13 8.77 -13.99
CA PHE A 55 1.32 9.56 -12.79
C PHE A 55 2.79 9.95 -12.62
N LYS A 56 3.07 10.92 -11.79
CA LYS A 56 4.42 11.30 -11.41
C LYS A 56 4.65 11.12 -9.92
N CYS A 57 5.88 10.77 -9.57
CA CYS A 57 6.41 10.87 -8.22
C CYS A 57 7.24 12.16 -8.15
N THR A 58 6.82 13.09 -7.31
CA THR A 58 7.63 14.26 -6.97
C THR A 58 8.30 14.02 -5.64
N ILE A 59 9.62 14.10 -5.59
CA ILE A 59 10.45 13.89 -4.41
C ILE A 59 10.96 15.26 -3.95
N TYR A 60 10.87 15.55 -2.66
CA TYR A 60 11.12 16.86 -2.07
C TYR A 60 12.25 16.82 -1.04
N LYS A 61 13.04 17.90 -0.97
CA LYS A 61 14.08 18.05 0.06
C LYS A 61 13.53 18.18 1.47
N ASP A 62 12.35 18.75 1.63
CA ASP A 62 11.72 18.95 2.94
C ASP A 62 10.71 17.85 3.27
N ALA A 63 10.42 17.65 4.55
CA ALA A 63 9.60 16.53 5.05
C ALA A 63 8.09 16.69 4.79
N ASP A 64 7.63 17.86 4.37
CA ASP A 64 6.22 18.22 4.18
C ASP A 64 5.86 18.49 2.70
N CYS A 65 6.58 17.86 1.77
CA CYS A 65 6.43 18.03 0.33
C CYS A 65 6.63 19.47 -0.14
N LYS A 66 7.67 20.11 0.37
CA LYS A 66 8.12 21.46 -0.01
C LYS A 66 9.60 21.47 -0.38
N GLY A 67 10.09 22.65 -0.78
CA GLY A 67 11.48 22.87 -1.17
C GLY A 67 11.81 22.37 -2.57
N ASP A 68 13.11 22.20 -2.85
CA ASP A 68 13.59 21.72 -4.14
C ASP A 68 13.08 20.31 -4.45
N THR A 69 12.77 20.06 -5.71
CA THR A 69 12.12 18.82 -6.16
C THR A 69 12.93 18.10 -7.23
N LYS A 70 12.72 16.78 -7.29
CA LYS A 70 13.03 15.92 -8.43
C LYS A 70 11.75 15.19 -8.83
N GLU A 71 11.44 15.13 -10.12
CA GLU A 71 10.27 14.45 -10.65
C GLU A 71 10.65 13.21 -11.44
N GLU A 72 9.89 12.14 -11.26
CA GLU A 72 9.98 10.91 -12.03
C GLU A 72 8.58 10.58 -12.55
N THR A 73 8.43 10.46 -13.88
CA THR A 73 7.14 10.13 -14.52
C THR A 73 7.03 8.63 -14.74
N TYR A 74 5.90 8.06 -14.34
CA TYR A 74 5.54 6.68 -14.56
C TYR A 74 4.47 6.61 -15.67
N ASN A 75 4.84 6.04 -16.81
CA ASN A 75 3.92 5.69 -17.88
C ASN A 75 3.59 4.22 -17.69
N GLU A 76 2.43 3.94 -17.14
CA GLU A 76 2.10 2.59 -16.72
C GLU A 76 1.46 1.77 -17.85
N PRO A 77 1.78 0.47 -17.92
CA PRO A 77 1.26 -0.43 -18.94
C PRO A 77 -0.23 -0.78 -18.71
N LYS A 78 -0.73 -1.69 -19.53
CA LYS A 78 -2.14 -2.13 -19.62
C LYS A 78 -2.85 -2.47 -18.31
N ASP A 79 -2.07 -2.88 -17.28
CA ASP A 79 -2.60 -3.39 -16.00
C ASP A 79 -2.69 -2.31 -14.92
N PHE A 80 -2.62 -1.04 -15.32
CA PHE A 80 -2.74 0.11 -14.41
C PHE A 80 -4.08 0.85 -14.62
N LYS A 81 -4.67 1.29 -13.51
CA LYS A 81 -5.86 2.16 -13.51
C LYS A 81 -5.88 3.08 -12.29
N PHE A 82 -6.64 4.16 -12.40
CA PHE A 82 -7.02 4.96 -11.23
C PHE A 82 -8.40 4.53 -10.72
N ASP A 83 -8.57 4.49 -9.39
CA ASP A 83 -9.83 4.15 -8.74
C ASP A 83 -9.98 4.94 -7.43
N THR A 84 -11.20 5.08 -6.96
CA THR A 84 -11.51 5.65 -5.63
C THR A 84 -11.73 4.57 -4.57
N LYS A 85 -11.67 3.30 -4.97
CA LYS A 85 -11.85 2.14 -4.10
C LYS A 85 -10.71 1.16 -4.28
N LEU A 86 -10.28 0.57 -3.18
CA LEU A 86 -9.34 -0.55 -3.22
C LEU A 86 -10.06 -1.84 -3.61
N PRO A 87 -9.37 -2.75 -4.32
CA PRO A 87 -9.91 -4.08 -4.58
C PRO A 87 -10.04 -4.88 -3.27
N LYS A 88 -10.94 -5.87 -3.28
CA LYS A 88 -10.99 -6.85 -2.18
C LYS A 88 -9.65 -7.58 -2.12
N HIS A 89 -9.04 -7.62 -0.94
CA HIS A 89 -7.74 -8.24 -0.71
C HIS A 89 -7.76 -9.08 0.57
N LEU A 90 -6.78 -9.94 0.73
CA LEU A 90 -6.56 -10.72 1.95
C LEU A 90 -5.64 -9.96 2.91
N LEU A 91 -4.59 -9.36 2.39
CA LEU A 91 -3.52 -8.77 3.18
C LEU A 91 -2.96 -7.53 2.48
N ALA A 92 -2.78 -6.44 3.23
CA ALA A 92 -1.99 -5.30 2.84
C ALA A 92 -0.75 -5.21 3.72
N PHE A 93 0.41 -4.85 3.11
CA PHE A 93 1.68 -4.70 3.80
C PHE A 93 2.27 -3.29 3.63
N PRO A 94 1.72 -2.27 4.29
CA PRO A 94 2.41 -0.98 4.39
C PRO A 94 3.76 -1.19 5.09
N LYS A 95 4.84 -0.88 4.39
CA LYS A 95 6.20 -0.95 4.91
C LYS A 95 6.58 0.39 5.51
N ASP A 96 6.85 0.40 6.81
CA ASP A 96 7.38 1.56 7.52
C ASP A 96 8.92 1.48 7.54
N ASP A 97 9.55 2.30 6.72
CA ASP A 97 11.01 2.36 6.60
C ASP A 97 11.68 3.21 7.71
N TYR A 98 10.88 3.78 8.64
CA TYR A 98 11.37 4.74 9.65
C TYR A 98 11.22 4.24 11.08
N SER A 99 10.54 3.14 11.31
CA SER A 99 10.33 2.58 12.63
C SER A 99 10.34 1.05 12.63
N GLN A 100 10.59 0.48 13.80
CA GLN A 100 10.47 -0.97 14.02
C GLN A 100 9.14 -1.37 14.67
N ASP A 101 8.32 -0.40 15.02
CA ASP A 101 7.04 -0.55 15.73
C ASP A 101 5.81 -0.22 14.88
N CYS A 102 6.00 -0.02 13.58
CA CYS A 102 4.95 0.39 12.64
C CYS A 102 4.28 1.73 12.99
N SER A 103 4.93 2.63 13.71
CA SER A 103 4.31 3.89 14.17
C SER A 103 3.86 4.80 13.00
N ASN A 104 4.52 4.71 11.83
CA ASN A 104 4.23 5.52 10.66
C ASN A 104 3.50 4.77 9.53
N TYR A 105 3.03 3.54 9.75
CA TYR A 105 2.41 2.74 8.67
C TYR A 105 1.24 3.45 7.96
N LYS A 106 0.52 4.31 8.66
CA LYS A 106 -0.59 5.10 8.12
C LYS A 106 -0.16 6.17 7.11
N ASN A 107 1.12 6.55 7.12
CA ASN A 107 1.70 7.52 6.21
C ASN A 107 2.36 6.86 4.99
N VAL A 108 2.28 5.54 4.87
CA VAL A 108 2.78 4.80 3.72
C VAL A 108 1.81 4.97 2.57
N ILE A 109 2.31 5.46 1.42
CA ILE A 109 1.48 5.75 0.24
C ILE A 109 1.78 4.83 -0.95
N GLU A 110 2.64 3.83 -0.76
CA GLU A 110 2.96 2.80 -1.75
C GLU A 110 3.10 1.45 -1.05
N TYR A 111 2.23 0.50 -1.37
CA TYR A 111 2.24 -0.81 -0.75
C TYR A 111 1.51 -1.87 -1.58
N PRO A 112 1.91 -3.17 -1.48
CA PRO A 112 1.19 -4.25 -2.11
C PRO A 112 -0.08 -4.64 -1.35
N LEU A 113 -1.11 -5.00 -2.11
CA LEU A 113 -2.27 -5.78 -1.65
C LEU A 113 -2.12 -7.20 -2.16
N HIS A 114 -2.19 -8.19 -1.28
CA HIS A 114 -2.19 -9.59 -1.66
C HIS A 114 -3.64 -10.10 -1.78
N LEU A 115 -3.93 -10.68 -2.93
CA LEU A 115 -5.22 -11.24 -3.28
C LEU A 115 -5.23 -12.76 -3.04
N ALA A 116 -6.36 -13.40 -3.29
CA ALA A 116 -6.50 -14.86 -3.12
C ALA A 116 -5.93 -15.69 -4.29
N GLY A 117 -5.39 -15.05 -5.32
CA GLY A 117 -4.83 -15.72 -6.49
C GLY A 117 -3.51 -16.43 -6.25
N CYS A 118 -3.08 -17.20 -7.22
CA CYS A 118 -1.82 -17.95 -7.23
C CYS A 118 -0.75 -17.16 -7.99
N LYS A 119 0.35 -16.80 -7.33
CA LYS A 119 1.55 -16.28 -7.98
C LYS A 119 2.35 -17.44 -8.53
N LYS A 120 2.44 -17.56 -9.86
CA LYS A 120 3.04 -18.70 -10.58
C LYS A 120 4.56 -18.75 -10.59
N GLU A 121 5.21 -17.81 -9.91
CA GLU A 121 6.65 -17.76 -9.75
C GLU A 121 6.96 -17.45 -8.31
N SER A 122 7.85 -18.21 -7.68
CA SER A 122 8.32 -17.94 -6.32
C SER A 122 9.82 -17.71 -6.36
N ASP A 123 10.26 -16.66 -5.64
CA ASP A 123 11.69 -16.38 -5.43
C ASP A 123 12.29 -17.25 -4.30
N ILE A 124 11.47 -18.16 -3.73
CA ILE A 124 11.86 -19.00 -2.60
C ILE A 124 12.32 -20.37 -3.11
N GLU A 125 13.54 -20.74 -2.77
CA GLU A 125 14.15 -22.01 -3.18
C GLU A 125 13.27 -23.22 -2.83
N GLY A 126 13.05 -24.08 -3.82
CA GLY A 126 12.24 -25.30 -3.71
C GLY A 126 10.72 -25.07 -3.88
N ALA A 127 10.28 -23.86 -4.14
CA ALA A 127 8.90 -23.55 -4.47
C ALA A 127 8.78 -23.04 -5.93
N GLU A 128 7.73 -23.48 -6.64
CA GLU A 128 7.41 -22.99 -7.98
C GLU A 128 6.33 -21.90 -7.98
N SER A 129 5.50 -21.86 -6.92
CA SER A 129 4.46 -20.85 -6.77
C SER A 129 4.15 -20.54 -5.31
N GLU A 130 3.43 -19.47 -5.08
CA GLU A 130 3.02 -19.02 -3.75
C GLU A 130 1.60 -18.45 -3.74
N LYS A 131 0.94 -18.53 -2.57
CA LYS A 131 -0.42 -18.05 -2.37
C LYS A 131 -0.65 -17.63 -0.93
N TYR A 132 -1.49 -16.60 -0.74
CA TYR A 132 -1.99 -16.21 0.56
C TYR A 132 -3.37 -16.83 0.83
N ILE A 133 -3.59 -17.36 2.04
CA ILE A 133 -4.83 -18.04 2.43
C ILE A 133 -5.36 -17.42 3.72
N ASP A 134 -6.64 -17.05 3.72
CA ASP A 134 -7.34 -16.56 4.92
C ASP A 134 -7.71 -17.73 5.84
N LEU A 135 -7.26 -17.66 7.08
CA LEU A 135 -7.53 -18.62 8.14
C LEU A 135 -8.51 -18.06 9.21
N GLY A 136 -9.18 -16.93 8.93
CA GLY A 136 -10.07 -16.28 9.88
C GLY A 136 -9.30 -15.49 10.95
N GLY A 137 -8.83 -14.30 10.60
CA GLY A 137 -8.04 -13.42 11.47
C GLY A 137 -6.52 -13.63 11.39
N LYS A 138 -6.09 -14.58 10.57
CA LYS A 138 -4.67 -14.80 10.21
C LYS A 138 -4.57 -15.10 8.73
N ILE A 139 -3.47 -14.72 8.11
CA ILE A 139 -3.18 -15.01 6.71
C ILE A 139 -1.96 -15.90 6.62
N ASP A 140 -2.11 -17.07 6.02
CA ASP A 140 -1.01 -18.01 5.78
C ASP A 140 -0.40 -17.79 4.40
N HIS A 141 0.90 -17.51 4.35
CA HIS A 141 1.69 -17.47 3.13
C HIS A 141 2.20 -18.87 2.85
N LYS A 142 1.59 -19.55 1.89
CA LYS A 142 1.92 -20.93 1.49
C LYS A 142 2.73 -20.99 0.22
N LEU A 143 3.65 -21.93 0.21
CA LEU A 143 4.50 -22.28 -0.92
C LEU A 143 4.05 -23.61 -1.52
N TYR A 144 4.19 -23.74 -2.84
CA TYR A 144 3.75 -24.90 -3.61
C TYR A 144 4.85 -25.44 -4.53
N LYS A 145 4.78 -26.73 -4.85
CA LYS A 145 5.72 -27.45 -5.74
C LYS A 145 5.30 -27.42 -7.21
N ASP A 146 4.18 -26.82 -7.53
CA ASP A 146 3.67 -26.67 -8.88
C ASP A 146 3.20 -25.23 -9.13
N LYS A 147 3.10 -24.82 -10.39
CA LYS A 147 2.74 -23.46 -10.80
C LYS A 147 1.25 -23.12 -10.63
N GLU A 148 0.42 -24.08 -10.30
CA GLU A 148 -1.03 -23.94 -10.13
C GLU A 148 -1.46 -23.83 -8.68
N CYS A 149 -0.53 -23.77 -7.71
CA CYS A 149 -0.80 -23.75 -6.27
C CYS A 149 -1.69 -24.90 -5.79
N LYS A 150 -1.44 -26.11 -6.26
CA LYS A 150 -2.19 -27.34 -5.91
C LYS A 150 -1.46 -28.22 -4.93
N THR A 151 -0.15 -28.45 -5.14
CA THR A 151 0.69 -29.33 -4.33
C THR A 151 1.43 -28.50 -3.30
N GLU A 152 0.90 -28.44 -2.09
CA GLU A 152 1.51 -27.68 -0.99
C GLU A 152 2.91 -28.20 -0.67
N TYR A 153 3.88 -27.27 -0.53
CA TYR A 153 5.23 -27.55 -0.10
C TYR A 153 5.39 -27.30 1.40
N LYS A 154 5.09 -26.08 1.83
CA LYS A 154 5.14 -25.67 3.23
C LYS A 154 4.40 -24.33 3.47
N SER A 155 4.03 -24.06 4.71
CA SER A 155 3.74 -22.70 5.15
C SER A 155 5.07 -21.94 5.31
N GLN A 156 5.17 -20.77 4.70
CA GLN A 156 6.34 -19.88 4.83
C GLN A 156 6.24 -19.02 6.07
N GLN A 157 5.08 -18.42 6.28
CA GLN A 157 4.80 -17.56 7.42
C GLN A 157 3.29 -17.37 7.61
N VAL A 158 2.85 -17.36 8.86
CA VAL A 158 1.48 -16.96 9.23
C VAL A 158 1.53 -15.53 9.76
N PHE A 159 0.74 -14.65 9.17
CA PHE A 159 0.58 -13.26 9.60
C PHE A 159 -0.69 -13.12 10.43
N GLU A 160 -0.57 -12.63 11.64
CA GLU A 160 -1.71 -12.23 12.44
C GLU A 160 -2.17 -10.82 12.03
N CYS A 161 -3.47 -10.61 11.91
CA CYS A 161 -4.02 -9.34 11.49
C CYS A 161 -3.73 -8.25 12.51
N ASP A 162 -3.45 -7.04 12.03
CA ASP A 162 -3.09 -5.86 12.80
C ASP A 162 -1.78 -5.93 13.61
N VAL A 163 -0.99 -7.00 13.44
CA VAL A 163 0.31 -7.15 14.09
C VAL A 163 1.41 -6.44 13.28
N CYS A 164 2.36 -5.86 13.98
CA CYS A 164 3.57 -5.26 13.44
C CYS A 164 4.69 -6.30 13.39
N TYR A 165 5.31 -6.46 12.23
CA TYR A 165 6.45 -7.34 11.99
C TYR A 165 7.69 -6.49 11.77
N ALA A 166 8.58 -6.44 12.78
CA ALA A 166 9.84 -5.71 12.72
C ALA A 166 10.90 -6.49 11.94
N ASP A 167 11.65 -5.78 11.12
CA ASP A 167 12.90 -6.26 10.52
C ASP A 167 14.08 -5.56 11.22
N SER A 168 14.69 -6.24 12.16
CA SER A 168 15.81 -5.70 12.95
C SER A 168 17.06 -5.41 12.11
N THR A 169 17.24 -6.14 10.99
CA THR A 169 18.40 -5.98 10.10
C THR A 169 18.32 -4.67 9.33
N ASN A 170 17.14 -4.35 8.79
CA ASN A 170 16.92 -3.18 7.95
C ASN A 170 16.33 -1.99 8.70
N LYS A 171 16.10 -2.10 10.01
CA LYS A 171 15.47 -1.06 10.85
C LYS A 171 14.12 -0.56 10.30
N ASN A 172 13.36 -1.45 9.72
CA ASN A 172 12.02 -1.18 9.21
C ASN A 172 11.00 -2.14 9.82
N SER A 173 9.73 -1.88 9.57
CA SER A 173 8.64 -2.73 9.99
C SER A 173 7.56 -2.83 8.91
N ARG A 174 6.70 -3.85 9.04
CA ARG A 174 5.53 -4.02 8.17
C ARG A 174 4.31 -4.27 9.04
N LYS A 175 3.25 -3.54 8.81
CA LYS A 175 1.97 -3.78 9.45
C LYS A 175 1.17 -4.77 8.61
N ALA A 176 0.76 -5.90 9.20
CA ALA A 176 -0.14 -6.84 8.54
C ALA A 176 -1.59 -6.38 8.71
N LEU A 177 -2.23 -5.95 7.64
CA LEU A 177 -3.61 -5.46 7.63
C LEU A 177 -4.47 -6.40 6.81
N CYS A 178 -5.38 -7.12 7.48
CA CYS A 178 -6.25 -8.09 6.83
C CYS A 178 -7.59 -7.47 6.42
N GLY A 179 -8.05 -7.82 5.20
CA GLY A 179 -9.37 -7.43 4.69
C GLY A 179 -9.51 -5.97 4.28
N ALA A 180 -10.61 -5.67 3.61
CA ALA A 180 -10.87 -4.37 2.97
C ALA A 180 -11.15 -3.20 3.91
N SER A 181 -11.24 -3.41 5.23
CA SER A 181 -12.00 -2.48 6.08
C SER A 181 -11.18 -1.51 6.91
N SER A 182 -9.91 -1.78 7.21
CA SER A 182 -9.25 -1.08 8.31
C SER A 182 -8.35 0.09 7.94
N ILE A 183 -7.85 0.17 6.72
CA ILE A 183 -6.81 1.15 6.40
C ILE A 183 -7.37 2.56 6.19
N PHE A 184 -8.58 2.72 5.66
CA PHE A 184 -9.03 3.99 5.10
C PHE A 184 -10.11 4.74 5.87
N VAL A 185 -10.78 4.12 6.83
CA VAL A 185 -11.68 4.83 7.75
C VAL A 185 -10.91 5.79 8.64
N ALA A 186 -9.64 5.48 8.95
CA ALA A 186 -8.81 6.33 9.81
C ALA A 186 -8.35 7.63 9.13
N ILE A 187 -8.08 7.62 7.82
CA ILE A 187 -7.64 8.84 7.11
C ILE A 187 -8.82 9.80 6.90
N ALA A 188 -10.02 9.27 6.58
CA ALA A 188 -11.21 10.10 6.43
C ALA A 188 -11.70 10.70 7.76
N MET A 189 -11.53 10.01 8.89
CA MET A 189 -11.96 10.52 10.20
C MET A 189 -11.03 11.59 10.79
N ILE A 190 -9.75 11.62 10.43
CA ILE A 190 -8.83 12.67 10.92
C ILE A 190 -9.24 14.06 10.38
N PHE A 191 -9.80 14.13 9.18
CA PHE A 191 -10.30 15.39 8.61
C PHE A 191 -11.66 15.82 9.16
N ALA A 192 -12.45 14.92 9.75
CA ALA A 192 -13.76 15.25 10.32
C ALA A 192 -13.69 15.84 11.75
N PHE A 193 -12.56 15.71 12.46
CA PHE A 193 -12.36 16.20 13.83
C PHE A 193 -11.51 17.46 13.93
N LEU A 194 -11.08 18.06 12.82
CA LEU A 194 -10.27 19.30 12.80
C LEU A 194 -11.05 20.55 12.37
N PHE A 195 -12.40 20.49 12.38
CA PHE A 195 -13.26 21.66 12.16
C PHE A 195 -14.40 21.71 13.18
#